data_4e891876a3629cd3c74c3ef4add4ab57
#
_entry.id   4e891876a3629cd3c74c3ef4add4ab57
#
_cell.length_a   1.000
_cell.length_b   1.000
_cell.length_c   1.000
_cell.angle_alpha   90.00
_cell.angle_beta   90.00
_cell.angle_gamma   90.00
#
_symmetry.space_group_name_H-M   'P 1'
#
loop_
_entity.id
_entity.type
_entity.pdbx_description
1 polymer ?
#
loop_
_entity_poly.entity_id
_entity_poly.type
_entity_poly.pdbx_seq_one_letter_code
_entity_poly.pdbx_strand_id
1 'polypeptide(L)'
;AAMKTIGSVAIIGMGALGILYGHLIGRRIGYENLFFVADAARVRRFNSVGVTCNGEKCPFRMMEAKDAPAPDLLIFATKATGLESAIGLAKQFAGPDTIIISLLNGITSEEIISEKLGGRHVLYTTAQGMDATKIGPDLKYSHPGTLCVGLPAGDQERLPDLEMLCELLTRCDVPFERDPDILHRIWAKWMLNVGVNQLCMVEEGGYAVVQKL
;
A
#
# COMPACT_ATOMS: atom_id res chain seq x y z
N ALA A 1 23.29 13.52 13.78
CA ALA A 1 23.26 12.62 12.62
C ALA A 1 22.10 13.05 11.73
N ALA A 2 22.33 13.18 10.42
CA ALA A 2 21.26 13.46 9.48
C ALA A 2 20.24 12.29 9.53
N MET A 3 18.96 12.62 9.59
CA MET A 3 17.90 11.61 9.60
C MET A 3 17.94 10.87 8.25
N LYS A 4 18.00 9.53 8.29
CA LYS A 4 17.91 8.70 7.07
C LYS A 4 16.55 8.93 6.44
N THR A 5 16.50 9.14 5.13
CA THR A 5 15.26 9.37 4.39
C THR A 5 14.95 8.20 3.45
N ILE A 6 13.68 7.99 3.14
CA ILE A 6 13.27 7.00 2.15
C ILE A 6 13.54 7.57 0.75
N GLY A 7 14.48 6.98 0.03
CA GLY A 7 14.86 7.37 -1.34
C GLY A 7 14.35 6.41 -2.40
N SER A 8 14.03 5.16 -2.05
CA SER A 8 13.55 4.14 -2.99
C SER A 8 12.32 3.40 -2.47
N VAL A 9 11.38 3.13 -3.36
CA VAL A 9 10.10 2.49 -3.04
C VAL A 9 9.82 1.34 -4.00
N ALA A 10 9.48 0.19 -3.45
CA ALA A 10 8.95 -0.94 -4.19
C ALA A 10 7.48 -1.19 -3.83
N ILE A 11 6.69 -1.60 -4.81
CA ILE A 11 5.27 -1.94 -4.63
C ILE A 11 5.03 -3.34 -5.18
N ILE A 12 4.37 -4.19 -4.42
CA ILE A 12 3.83 -5.46 -4.90
C ILE A 12 2.32 -5.34 -4.96
N GLY A 13 1.78 -5.46 -6.17
CA GLY A 13 0.35 -5.30 -6.46
C GLY A 13 0.06 -4.05 -7.27
N MET A 14 -0.52 -4.24 -8.47
CA MET A 14 -0.88 -3.17 -9.40
C MET A 14 -2.41 -3.07 -9.52
N GLY A 15 -3.09 -3.09 -8.39
CA GLY A 15 -4.49 -2.73 -8.26
C GLY A 15 -4.68 -1.21 -8.14
N ALA A 16 -5.88 -0.78 -7.80
CA ALA A 16 -6.19 0.64 -7.67
C ALA A 16 -5.27 1.37 -6.67
N LEU A 17 -5.07 0.81 -5.47
CA LEU A 17 -4.23 1.41 -4.43
C LEU A 17 -2.74 1.41 -4.81
N GLY A 18 -2.23 0.31 -5.39
CA GLY A 18 -0.85 0.23 -5.84
C GLY A 18 -0.52 1.30 -6.89
N ILE A 19 -1.40 1.49 -7.86
CA ILE A 19 -1.24 2.53 -8.90
C ILE A 19 -1.38 3.92 -8.28
N LEU A 20 -2.38 4.15 -7.41
CA LEU A 20 -2.60 5.45 -6.78
C LEU A 20 -1.37 5.90 -6.00
N TYR A 21 -0.89 5.09 -5.06
CA TYR A 21 0.30 5.43 -4.26
C TYR A 21 1.58 5.44 -5.08
N GLY A 22 1.70 4.55 -6.06
CA GLY A 22 2.81 4.58 -7.02
C GLY A 22 2.88 5.90 -7.78
N HIS A 23 1.73 6.40 -8.24
CA HIS A 23 1.63 7.70 -8.92
C HIS A 23 1.92 8.88 -7.98
N LEU A 24 1.27 8.93 -6.82
CA LEU A 24 1.44 10.02 -5.86
C LEU A 24 2.88 10.15 -5.37
N ILE A 25 3.55 9.02 -5.11
CA ILE A 25 4.93 8.99 -4.65
C ILE A 25 5.90 9.18 -5.83
N GLY A 26 5.74 8.41 -6.90
CA GLY A 26 6.66 8.37 -8.03
C GLY A 26 6.83 9.72 -8.73
N ARG A 27 5.76 10.49 -8.87
CA ARG A 27 5.83 11.84 -9.45
C ARG A 27 6.65 12.84 -8.62
N ARG A 28 6.90 12.55 -7.34
CA ARG A 28 7.64 13.43 -6.42
C ARG A 28 9.07 12.98 -6.20
N ILE A 29 9.31 11.67 -6.01
CA ILE A 29 10.68 11.16 -5.81
C ILE A 29 11.40 10.83 -7.13
N GLY A 30 10.69 10.85 -8.26
CA GLY A 30 11.14 10.35 -9.55
C GLY A 30 10.74 8.89 -9.77
N TYR A 31 10.19 8.58 -10.94
CA TYR A 31 9.77 7.21 -11.27
C TYR A 31 10.95 6.23 -11.39
N GLU A 32 12.17 6.72 -11.55
CA GLU A 32 13.41 5.93 -11.50
C GLU A 32 13.69 5.37 -10.08
N ASN A 33 13.12 5.98 -9.05
CA ASN A 33 13.25 5.58 -7.66
C ASN A 33 12.06 4.75 -7.14
N LEU A 34 11.11 4.43 -8.01
CA LEU A 34 9.95 3.62 -7.68
C LEU A 34 9.78 2.49 -8.70
N PHE A 35 9.56 1.27 -8.22
CA PHE A 35 9.34 0.13 -9.08
C PHE A 35 8.30 -0.83 -8.50
N PHE A 36 7.63 -1.54 -9.40
CA PHE A 36 6.73 -2.64 -9.05
C PHE A 36 7.46 -3.96 -9.19
N VAL A 37 7.15 -4.92 -8.32
CA VAL A 37 7.68 -6.28 -8.41
C VAL A 37 6.54 -7.25 -8.61
N ALA A 38 6.69 -8.14 -9.58
CA ALA A 38 5.71 -9.16 -9.94
C ALA A 38 6.39 -10.41 -10.50
N ASP A 39 5.58 -11.45 -10.76
CA ASP A 39 6.03 -12.62 -11.51
C ASP A 39 6.32 -12.29 -12.99
N ALA A 40 7.07 -13.16 -13.65
CA ALA A 40 7.49 -12.98 -15.04
C ALA A 40 6.32 -12.78 -16.02
N ALA A 41 5.19 -13.43 -15.81
CA ALA A 41 4.02 -13.32 -16.68
C ALA A 41 3.39 -11.92 -16.57
N ARG A 42 3.26 -11.38 -15.34
CA ARG A 42 2.76 -10.02 -15.10
C ARG A 42 3.72 -8.96 -15.62
N VAL A 43 5.02 -9.16 -15.45
CA VAL A 43 6.06 -8.26 -15.99
C VAL A 43 5.94 -8.15 -17.51
N ARG A 44 5.85 -9.27 -18.23
CA ARG A 44 5.66 -9.26 -19.69
C ARG A 44 4.40 -8.55 -20.12
N ARG A 45 3.28 -8.84 -19.47
CA ARG A 45 1.98 -8.20 -19.76
C ARG A 45 2.02 -6.68 -19.53
N PHE A 46 2.61 -6.25 -18.45
CA PHE A 46 2.73 -4.82 -18.11
C PHE A 46 3.55 -4.07 -19.16
N ASN A 47 4.67 -4.61 -19.59
CA ASN A 47 5.54 -3.97 -20.58
C ASN A 47 4.87 -3.74 -21.94
N SER A 48 3.78 -4.45 -22.23
CA SER A 48 3.02 -4.30 -23.49
C SER A 48 1.90 -3.26 -23.43
N VAL A 49 1.35 -2.96 -22.23
CA VAL A 49 0.12 -2.17 -22.11
C VAL A 49 0.36 -0.79 -21.47
N GLY A 50 1.21 -0.71 -20.45
CA GLY A 50 1.39 0.51 -19.65
C GLY A 50 0.21 0.81 -18.71
N VAL A 51 0.26 1.95 -18.03
CA VAL A 51 -0.74 2.39 -17.04
C VAL A 51 -0.94 3.90 -17.15
N THR A 52 -2.17 4.37 -16.98
CA THR A 52 -2.49 5.78 -16.85
C THR A 52 -3.15 6.07 -15.49
N CYS A 53 -3.02 7.29 -15.01
CA CYS A 53 -3.67 7.79 -13.82
C CYS A 53 -4.26 9.16 -14.11
N ASN A 54 -5.59 9.29 -14.03
CA ASN A 54 -6.32 10.49 -14.43
C ASN A 54 -5.96 10.99 -15.86
N GLY A 55 -5.74 10.05 -16.79
CA GLY A 55 -5.36 10.34 -18.17
C GLY A 55 -3.87 10.62 -18.39
N GLU A 56 -3.09 10.77 -17.34
CA GLU A 56 -1.63 10.93 -17.43
C GLU A 56 -0.93 9.57 -17.46
N LYS A 57 0.02 9.40 -18.38
CA LYS A 57 0.82 8.19 -18.45
C LYS A 57 1.77 8.09 -17.26
N CYS A 58 1.71 6.95 -16.57
CA CYS A 58 2.61 6.64 -15.47
C CYS A 58 3.78 5.79 -16.00
N PRO A 59 5.00 6.33 -16.06
CA PRO A 59 6.17 5.59 -16.55
C PRO A 59 6.71 4.63 -15.47
N PHE A 60 5.86 3.78 -14.91
CA PHE A 60 6.25 2.77 -13.94
C PHE A 60 7.18 1.74 -14.56
N ARG A 61 8.17 1.33 -13.76
CA ARG A 61 8.99 0.15 -14.04
C ARG A 61 8.41 -1.05 -13.30
N MET A 62 8.34 -2.18 -13.97
CA MET A 62 7.99 -3.46 -13.35
C MET A 62 9.09 -4.48 -13.64
N MET A 63 9.51 -5.21 -12.61
CA MET A 63 10.60 -6.18 -12.69
C MET A 63 10.30 -7.43 -11.88
N GLU A 64 11.02 -8.50 -12.17
CA GLU A 64 10.98 -9.72 -11.35
C GLU A 64 11.76 -9.52 -10.06
N ALA A 65 11.38 -10.26 -9.01
CA ALA A 65 12.00 -10.14 -7.69
C ALA A 65 13.52 -10.41 -7.70
N LYS A 66 13.98 -11.34 -8.56
CA LYS A 66 15.42 -11.67 -8.70
C LYS A 66 16.28 -10.49 -9.21
N ASP A 67 15.66 -9.53 -9.91
CA ASP A 67 16.34 -8.38 -10.52
C ASP A 67 16.11 -7.11 -9.70
N ALA A 68 15.27 -7.17 -8.65
CA ALA A 68 14.88 -6.02 -7.86
C ALA A 68 15.94 -5.70 -6.79
N PRO A 69 16.38 -4.43 -6.68
CA PRO A 69 17.22 -4.01 -5.55
C PRO A 69 16.40 -3.94 -4.26
N ALA A 70 17.06 -4.03 -3.11
CA ALA A 70 16.41 -3.80 -1.83
C ALA A 70 15.93 -2.34 -1.71
N PRO A 71 14.62 -2.10 -1.51
CA PRO A 71 14.09 -0.75 -1.38
C PRO A 71 14.23 -0.25 0.07
N ASP A 72 14.15 1.08 0.25
CA ASP A 72 13.98 1.65 1.58
C ASP A 72 12.57 1.41 2.12
N LEU A 73 11.55 1.46 1.25
CA LEU A 73 10.15 1.18 1.58
C LEU A 73 9.55 0.13 0.63
N LEU A 74 8.93 -0.88 1.19
CA LEU A 74 8.13 -1.88 0.47
C LEU A 74 6.64 -1.74 0.83
N ILE A 75 5.79 -1.58 -0.19
CA ILE A 75 4.34 -1.45 -0.05
C ILE A 75 3.66 -2.71 -0.59
N PHE A 76 2.93 -3.41 0.26
CA PHE A 76 2.03 -4.48 -0.15
C PHE A 76 0.67 -3.87 -0.53
N ALA A 77 0.28 -4.00 -1.79
CA ALA A 77 -0.97 -3.49 -2.34
C ALA A 77 -1.73 -4.57 -3.14
N THR A 78 -1.59 -5.83 -2.76
CA THR A 78 -2.30 -6.97 -3.35
C THR A 78 -3.69 -7.13 -2.73
N LYS A 79 -4.51 -7.99 -3.34
CA LYS A 79 -5.68 -8.55 -2.65
C LYS A 79 -5.21 -9.56 -1.58
N ALA A 80 -6.04 -9.83 -0.59
CA ALA A 80 -5.73 -10.77 0.49
C ALA A 80 -5.33 -12.16 -0.05
N THR A 81 -5.98 -12.65 -1.11
CA THR A 81 -5.66 -13.91 -1.79
C THR A 81 -4.27 -13.94 -2.44
N GLY A 82 -3.67 -12.78 -2.67
CA GLY A 82 -2.33 -12.64 -3.25
C GLY A 82 -1.21 -12.43 -2.23
N LEU A 83 -1.54 -12.32 -0.94
CA LEU A 83 -0.56 -11.96 0.10
C LEU A 83 0.58 -12.98 0.24
N GLU A 84 0.28 -14.26 0.23
CA GLU A 84 1.30 -15.33 0.32
C GLU A 84 2.30 -15.25 -0.85
N SER A 85 1.80 -15.12 -2.07
CA SER A 85 2.66 -14.94 -3.26
C SER A 85 3.50 -13.68 -3.17
N ALA A 86 2.93 -12.59 -2.71
CA ALA A 86 3.62 -11.31 -2.53
C ALA A 86 4.75 -11.41 -1.50
N ILE A 87 4.51 -12.10 -0.38
CA ILE A 87 5.55 -12.37 0.62
C ILE A 87 6.66 -13.25 0.02
N GLY A 88 6.32 -14.24 -0.79
CA GLY A 88 7.29 -15.06 -1.51
C GLY A 88 8.20 -14.25 -2.44
N LEU A 89 7.65 -13.24 -3.12
CA LEU A 89 8.44 -12.29 -3.91
C LEU A 89 9.32 -11.41 -3.00
N ALA A 90 8.74 -10.84 -1.95
CA ALA A 90 9.43 -9.93 -1.04
C ALA A 90 10.66 -10.56 -0.37
N LYS A 91 10.61 -11.85 -0.03
CA LYS A 91 11.75 -12.60 0.51
C LYS A 91 13.00 -12.58 -0.36
N GLN A 92 12.84 -12.36 -1.67
CA GLN A 92 13.95 -12.39 -2.61
C GLN A 92 14.70 -11.07 -2.71
N PHE A 93 14.06 -9.93 -2.34
CA PHE A 93 14.67 -8.62 -2.55
C PHE A 93 14.55 -7.64 -1.36
N ALA A 94 13.64 -7.86 -0.42
CA ALA A 94 13.54 -7.00 0.76
C ALA A 94 14.82 -7.11 1.60
N GLY A 95 15.42 -5.98 1.93
CA GLY A 95 16.61 -5.90 2.75
C GLY A 95 16.31 -5.91 4.26
N PRO A 96 17.33 -6.04 5.10
CA PRO A 96 17.16 -6.09 6.56
C PRO A 96 16.64 -4.78 7.15
N ASP A 97 16.85 -3.65 6.47
CA ASP A 97 16.40 -2.33 6.92
C ASP A 97 15.21 -1.80 6.10
N THR A 98 14.62 -2.61 5.23
CA THR A 98 13.45 -2.23 4.44
C THR A 98 12.25 -2.00 5.34
N ILE A 99 11.70 -0.79 5.32
CA ILE A 99 10.42 -0.47 5.99
C ILE A 99 9.30 -1.09 5.17
N ILE A 100 8.32 -1.69 5.85
CA ILE A 100 7.22 -2.42 5.21
C ILE A 100 5.89 -1.85 5.68
N ILE A 101 5.00 -1.57 4.74
CA ILE A 101 3.59 -1.24 5.00
C ILE A 101 2.67 -2.12 4.15
N SER A 102 1.46 -2.33 4.64
CA SER A 102 0.39 -3.05 3.93
C SER A 102 -0.81 -2.15 3.73
N LEU A 103 -1.31 -2.09 2.50
CA LEU A 103 -2.55 -1.40 2.14
C LEU A 103 -3.73 -2.37 2.02
N LEU A 104 -3.56 -3.62 2.43
CA LEU A 104 -4.63 -4.61 2.41
C LEU A 104 -5.72 -4.24 3.41
N ASN A 105 -6.96 -4.57 3.05
CA ASN A 105 -8.06 -4.52 4.00
C ASN A 105 -7.96 -5.70 4.97
N GLY A 106 -8.26 -5.44 6.25
CA GLY A 106 -8.22 -6.43 7.32
C GLY A 106 -7.17 -6.13 8.38
N ILE A 107 -7.13 -6.95 9.42
CA ILE A 107 -6.34 -6.72 10.63
C ILE A 107 -5.13 -7.63 10.76
N THR A 108 -4.94 -8.57 9.83
CA THR A 108 -3.97 -9.67 9.98
C THR A 108 -2.79 -9.60 9.02
N SER A 109 -2.83 -8.71 8.01
CA SER A 109 -1.77 -8.67 6.99
C SER A 109 -0.40 -8.32 7.58
N GLU A 110 -0.34 -7.35 8.49
CA GLU A 110 0.89 -6.92 9.15
C GLU A 110 1.46 -8.04 10.04
N GLU A 111 0.60 -8.79 10.73
CA GLU A 111 1.02 -9.93 11.56
C GLU A 111 1.61 -11.05 10.70
N ILE A 112 0.93 -11.41 9.60
CA ILE A 112 1.41 -12.43 8.66
C ILE A 112 2.74 -12.02 8.01
N ILE A 113 2.85 -10.76 7.59
CA ILE A 113 4.09 -10.22 7.03
C ILE A 113 5.21 -10.26 8.07
N SER A 114 4.93 -9.83 9.31
CA SER A 114 5.89 -9.82 10.41
C SER A 114 6.39 -11.21 10.75
N GLU A 115 5.51 -12.20 10.77
CA GLU A 115 5.89 -13.60 11.02
C GLU A 115 6.84 -14.12 9.93
N LYS A 116 6.61 -13.77 8.67
CA LYS A 116 7.32 -14.36 7.52
C LYS A 116 8.54 -13.58 7.06
N LEU A 117 8.58 -12.28 7.29
CA LEU A 117 9.69 -11.37 6.86
C LEU A 117 10.44 -10.76 8.05
N GLY A 118 9.96 -10.96 9.28
CA GLY A 118 10.43 -10.25 10.45
C GLY A 118 9.68 -8.93 10.68
N GLY A 119 9.22 -8.71 11.92
CA GLY A 119 8.35 -7.57 12.26
C GLY A 119 9.07 -6.27 12.59
N ARG A 120 10.40 -6.26 12.59
CA ARG A 120 11.21 -5.14 13.09
C ARG A 120 10.92 -3.81 12.39
N HIS A 121 10.60 -3.84 11.11
CA HIS A 121 10.36 -2.65 10.27
C HIS A 121 8.96 -2.61 9.66
N VAL A 122 8.03 -3.42 10.16
CA VAL A 122 6.64 -3.41 9.73
C VAL A 122 5.87 -2.35 10.49
N LEU A 123 5.28 -1.40 9.76
CA LEU A 123 4.41 -0.35 10.31
C LEU A 123 2.94 -0.68 10.02
N TYR A 124 2.04 -0.11 10.78
CA TYR A 124 0.60 -0.32 10.62
C TYR A 124 -0.02 0.82 9.85
N THR A 125 -0.79 0.49 8.82
CA THR A 125 -1.44 1.47 7.96
C THR A 125 -2.86 1.04 7.60
N THR A 126 -3.72 2.02 7.33
CA THR A 126 -5.01 1.81 6.68
C THR A 126 -5.34 3.00 5.79
N ALA A 127 -5.71 2.73 4.55
CA ALA A 127 -6.13 3.75 3.59
C ALA A 127 -7.65 3.89 3.59
N GLN A 128 -8.17 5.12 3.57
CA GLN A 128 -9.61 5.40 3.62
C GLN A 128 -10.00 6.66 2.84
N GLY A 129 -11.26 6.73 2.44
CA GLY A 129 -11.82 7.92 1.79
C GLY A 129 -11.41 8.16 0.35
N MET A 130 -10.76 7.19 -0.32
CA MET A 130 -10.45 7.29 -1.74
C MET A 130 -11.63 6.85 -2.59
N ASP A 131 -11.76 7.49 -3.76
CA ASP A 131 -12.72 7.15 -4.80
C ASP A 131 -12.05 6.52 -6.04
N ALA A 132 -10.88 5.93 -5.86
CA ALA A 132 -10.09 5.36 -6.93
C ALA A 132 -10.78 4.17 -7.61
N THR A 133 -10.96 4.26 -8.92
CA THR A 133 -11.55 3.22 -9.76
C THR A 133 -10.60 2.84 -10.88
N LYS A 134 -10.29 1.55 -10.98
CA LYS A 134 -9.42 1.01 -12.04
C LYS A 134 -10.25 0.27 -13.08
N ILE A 135 -10.13 0.68 -14.35
CA ILE A 135 -10.75 0.05 -15.51
C ILE A 135 -9.63 -0.31 -16.49
N GLY A 136 -9.36 -1.61 -16.64
CA GLY A 136 -8.21 -2.05 -17.44
C GLY A 136 -6.89 -1.48 -16.91
N PRO A 137 -6.08 -0.80 -17.74
CA PRO A 137 -4.83 -0.16 -17.33
C PRO A 137 -5.03 1.25 -16.75
N ASP A 138 -6.25 1.77 -16.77
CA ASP A 138 -6.53 3.18 -16.44
C ASP A 138 -7.07 3.31 -15.01
N LEU A 139 -6.43 4.16 -14.21
CA LEU A 139 -6.93 4.57 -12.89
C LEU A 139 -7.54 5.96 -12.98
N LYS A 140 -8.73 6.12 -12.39
CA LYS A 140 -9.36 7.42 -12.18
C LYS A 140 -9.64 7.62 -10.70
N TYR A 141 -9.36 8.81 -10.20
CA TYR A 141 -9.71 9.23 -8.86
C TYR A 141 -9.91 10.75 -8.81
N SER A 142 -10.81 11.22 -7.96
CA SER A 142 -10.98 12.65 -7.61
C SER A 142 -10.41 12.92 -6.21
N HIS A 143 -10.56 11.95 -5.30
CA HIS A 143 -10.10 12.04 -3.91
C HIS A 143 -9.07 10.93 -3.66
N PRO A 144 -7.81 11.27 -3.36
CA PRO A 144 -6.77 10.26 -3.07
C PRO A 144 -6.97 9.59 -1.71
N GLY A 145 -7.92 10.09 -0.89
CA GLY A 145 -8.13 9.62 0.46
C GLY A 145 -7.01 9.99 1.42
N THR A 146 -7.02 9.35 2.57
CA THR A 146 -6.04 9.58 3.63
C THR A 146 -5.41 8.25 4.05
N LEU A 147 -4.09 8.22 4.17
CA LEU A 147 -3.35 7.09 4.74
C LEU A 147 -3.18 7.31 6.24
N CYS A 148 -3.86 6.51 7.06
CA CYS A 148 -3.64 6.51 8.50
C CYS A 148 -2.46 5.60 8.81
N VAL A 149 -1.49 6.09 9.58
CA VAL A 149 -0.24 5.40 9.90
C VAL A 149 0.01 5.42 11.40
N GLY A 150 0.60 4.37 11.93
CA GLY A 150 0.91 4.32 13.36
C GLY A 150 1.62 3.05 13.79
N LEU A 151 1.80 2.95 15.09
CA LEU A 151 2.41 1.81 15.78
C LEU A 151 1.55 1.38 16.96
N PRO A 152 1.67 0.14 17.42
CA PRO A 152 1.08 -0.26 18.69
C PRO A 152 1.53 0.65 19.82
N ALA A 153 0.65 0.89 20.79
CA ALA A 153 0.95 1.73 21.94
C ALA A 153 2.22 1.27 22.66
N GLY A 154 3.12 2.21 22.95
CA GLY A 154 4.39 1.95 23.64
C GLY A 154 5.53 1.43 22.75
N ASP A 155 5.33 1.23 21.47
CA ASP A 155 6.38 0.84 20.54
C ASP A 155 7.32 2.00 20.23
N GLN A 156 8.46 2.01 20.89
CA GLN A 156 9.52 3.01 20.66
C GLN A 156 10.58 2.53 19.67
N GLU A 157 10.69 1.22 19.44
CA GLU A 157 11.72 0.64 18.58
C GLU A 157 11.52 1.03 17.12
N ARG A 158 10.26 1.00 16.63
CA ARG A 158 9.90 1.32 15.25
C ARG A 158 9.56 2.80 15.03
N LEU A 159 9.63 3.64 16.06
CA LEU A 159 9.35 5.07 15.94
C LEU A 159 10.21 5.78 14.89
N PRO A 160 11.51 5.53 14.76
CA PRO A 160 12.31 6.11 13.69
C PRO A 160 11.80 5.76 12.29
N ASP A 161 11.34 4.56 12.06
CA ASP A 161 10.77 4.12 10.78
C ASP A 161 9.45 4.85 10.48
N LEU A 162 8.60 5.02 11.49
CA LEU A 162 7.37 5.81 11.35
C LEU A 162 7.66 7.27 11.00
N GLU A 163 8.67 7.88 11.60
CA GLU A 163 9.10 9.24 11.26
C GLU A 163 9.59 9.34 9.81
N MET A 164 10.36 8.35 9.34
CA MET A 164 10.82 8.29 7.95
C MET A 164 9.65 8.15 6.98
N LEU A 165 8.64 7.34 7.31
CA LEU A 165 7.42 7.20 6.50
C LEU A 165 6.64 8.52 6.45
N CYS A 166 6.43 9.17 7.58
CA CYS A 166 5.72 10.46 7.64
C CYS A 166 6.45 11.56 6.85
N GLU A 167 7.78 11.58 6.89
CA GLU A 167 8.60 12.49 6.10
C GLU A 167 8.38 12.25 4.60
N LEU A 168 8.42 11.00 4.13
CA LEU A 168 8.15 10.66 2.74
C LEU A 168 6.76 11.12 2.32
N LEU A 169 5.72 10.82 3.10
CA LEU A 169 4.34 11.18 2.78
C LEU A 169 4.16 12.70 2.71
N THR A 170 4.80 13.45 3.60
CA THR A 170 4.82 14.92 3.58
C THR A 170 5.50 15.44 2.32
N ARG A 171 6.70 14.94 2.01
CA ARG A 171 7.49 15.34 0.83
C ARG A 171 6.79 15.01 -0.47
N CYS A 172 5.98 13.97 -0.50
CA CYS A 172 5.21 13.54 -1.66
C CYS A 172 3.81 14.16 -1.75
N ASP A 173 3.42 15.02 -0.81
CA ASP A 173 2.06 15.58 -0.71
C ASP A 173 0.97 14.50 -0.67
N VAL A 174 1.26 13.36 -0.06
CA VAL A 174 0.30 12.30 0.18
C VAL A 174 -0.49 12.62 1.44
N PRO A 175 -1.82 12.75 1.38
CA PRO A 175 -2.62 12.98 2.58
C PRO A 175 -2.45 11.83 3.56
N PHE A 176 -2.04 12.12 4.79
CA PHE A 176 -1.89 11.11 5.85
C PHE A 176 -2.23 11.68 7.23
N GLU A 177 -2.49 10.77 8.14
CA GLU A 177 -2.76 11.05 9.55
C GLU A 177 -1.96 10.07 10.42
N ARG A 178 -1.24 10.57 11.42
CA ARG A 178 -0.67 9.72 12.46
C ARG A 178 -1.75 9.38 13.47
N ASP A 179 -1.96 8.10 13.68
CA ASP A 179 -2.95 7.62 14.62
C ASP A 179 -2.26 6.91 15.81
N PRO A 180 -2.38 7.45 17.03
CA PRO A 180 -1.81 6.81 18.22
C PRO A 180 -2.51 5.50 18.58
N ASP A 181 -3.70 5.26 18.05
CA ASP A 181 -4.49 4.04 18.22
C ASP A 181 -4.80 3.36 16.89
N ILE A 182 -3.77 3.18 16.07
CA ILE A 182 -3.88 2.65 14.69
C ILE A 182 -4.52 1.26 14.66
N LEU A 183 -4.26 0.40 15.65
CA LEU A 183 -4.83 -0.94 15.71
C LEU A 183 -6.35 -0.89 15.88
N HIS A 184 -6.86 0.01 16.71
CA HIS A 184 -8.30 0.22 16.87
C HIS A 184 -8.92 0.73 15.56
N ARG A 185 -8.28 1.68 14.89
CA ARG A 185 -8.75 2.23 13.62
C ARG A 185 -8.84 1.15 12.52
N ILE A 186 -7.82 0.31 12.38
CA ILE A 186 -7.80 -0.80 11.41
C ILE A 186 -8.94 -1.77 11.72
N TRP A 187 -9.11 -2.13 12.98
CA TRP A 187 -10.17 -3.04 13.43
C TRP A 187 -11.56 -2.45 13.19
N ALA A 188 -11.78 -1.18 13.54
CA ALA A 188 -13.05 -0.49 13.35
C ALA A 188 -13.44 -0.41 11.86
N LYS A 189 -12.48 -0.11 10.98
CA LYS A 189 -12.69 -0.13 9.52
C LYS A 189 -13.09 -1.52 9.03
N TRP A 190 -12.42 -2.57 9.50
CA TRP A 190 -12.74 -3.94 9.14
C TRP A 190 -14.15 -4.33 9.58
N MET A 191 -14.53 -4.02 10.82
CA MET A 191 -15.87 -4.28 11.35
C MET A 191 -16.94 -3.55 10.55
N LEU A 192 -16.72 -2.29 10.19
CA LEU A 192 -17.63 -1.52 9.35
C LEU A 192 -17.81 -2.17 7.98
N ASN A 193 -16.73 -2.58 7.33
CA ASN A 193 -16.79 -3.23 6.03
C ASN A 193 -17.56 -4.57 6.08
N VAL A 194 -17.34 -5.38 7.12
CA VAL A 194 -18.06 -6.64 7.32
C VAL A 194 -19.54 -6.36 7.56
N GLY A 195 -19.89 -5.42 8.42
CA GLY A 195 -21.27 -5.04 8.71
C GLY A 195 -22.01 -4.52 7.49
N VAL A 196 -21.40 -3.64 6.71
CA VAL A 196 -21.98 -3.10 5.46
C VAL A 196 -22.16 -4.20 4.41
N ASN A 197 -21.15 -5.07 4.24
CA ASN A 197 -21.25 -6.18 3.28
C ASN A 197 -22.36 -7.16 3.66
N GLN A 198 -22.51 -7.47 4.95
CA GLN A 198 -23.60 -8.34 5.43
C GLN A 198 -24.97 -7.71 5.19
N LEU A 199 -25.12 -6.42 5.46
CA LEU A 199 -26.36 -5.70 5.23
C LEU A 199 -26.74 -5.68 3.74
N CYS A 200 -25.77 -5.39 2.86
CA CYS A 200 -25.98 -5.44 1.41
C CYS A 200 -26.38 -6.83 0.92
N MET A 201 -25.86 -7.89 1.51
CA MET A 201 -26.25 -9.28 1.18
C MET A 201 -27.66 -9.61 1.63
N VAL A 202 -28.07 -9.16 2.83
CA VAL A 202 -29.42 -9.43 3.38
C VAL A 202 -30.50 -8.68 2.58
N GLU A 203 -30.21 -7.43 2.21
CA GLU A 203 -31.15 -6.56 1.48
C GLU A 203 -31.09 -6.75 -0.05
N GLU A 204 -30.28 -7.69 -0.54
CA GLU A 204 -30.06 -7.90 -1.98
C GLU A 204 -29.69 -6.61 -2.73
N GLY A 205 -29.07 -5.65 -2.02
CA GLY A 205 -28.79 -4.29 -2.49
C GLY A 205 -27.30 -3.96 -2.51
N GLY A 206 -26.96 -2.89 -3.23
CA GLY A 206 -25.61 -2.31 -3.20
C GLY A 206 -25.42 -1.33 -2.04
N TYR A 207 -24.22 -0.74 -1.93
CA TYR A 207 -23.86 0.24 -0.88
C TYR A 207 -24.84 1.43 -0.74
N ALA A 208 -25.61 1.75 -1.79
CA ALA A 208 -26.63 2.81 -1.75
C ALA A 208 -27.78 2.52 -0.75
N VAL A 209 -28.00 1.26 -0.37
CA VAL A 209 -29.03 0.86 0.62
C VAL A 209 -28.64 1.36 2.00
N VAL A 210 -27.36 1.33 2.34
CA VAL A 210 -26.84 1.73 3.65
C VAL A 210 -26.92 3.24 3.91
N GLN A 211 -26.93 4.05 2.84
CA GLN A 211 -27.03 5.52 2.96
C GLN A 211 -28.45 6.01 3.29
N LYS A 212 -29.45 5.13 3.28
CA LYS A 212 -30.85 5.47 3.58
C LYS A 212 -31.31 5.06 4.98
N LEU A 213 -30.43 4.41 5.76
CA LEU A 213 -30.63 4.02 7.16
C LEU A 213 -29.90 4.98 8.09
#